data_91ff52b51a23add0995ba15bb97ecbf6
#
_entry.id   91ff52b51a23add0995ba15bb97ecbf6
#
_cell.length_a   1.000
_cell.length_b   1.000
_cell.length_c   1.000
_cell.angle_alpha   90.00
_cell.angle_beta   90.00
_cell.angle_gamma   90.00
#
_symmetry.space_group_name_H-M   'P 1'
#
loop_
_entity.id
_entity.type
_entity.pdbx_description
1 polymer ?
#
loop_
_entity_poly.entity_id
_entity_poly.type
_entity_poly.pdbx_seq_one_letter_code
_entity_poly.pdbx_strand_id
1 'polypeptide(L)'
;MNYRFAIPLLLAAATLVACNNSDSTTVGTTAPNISVAQVSQDSITLFASYPGYLEAFDYVDLVARVSGYQVASHYTPGKHVNKGDTMFIIEPTQYQDAVAQAEAALATAKSEFYYAENNYKRMKDVANSNAISEIDLIKSEAAYYQAEAAIKSAEAALQSARTQLNYCYVVAPISGTPTSSAYSNGDYLAPGANARLATIYQDNKLFAYFSVDDAQYMKLIQNLRMKNTRLSQDAVRLSFSEVMPHEYVGYIDYIAPNIDLATGTLKVRIVVDNPHGELKHGMYTTVHMPYTRSEKAILVNDASIGTDQVGKYLYIVNDSNKVELRHIQLGELYNDSLRVVSSGVEPGERYVTRALQKVHEGMIINPITH
;
A
#
# COMPACT_ATOMS: atom_id res chain seq x y z
N MET A 1 -12.37 -75.48 57.82
CA MET A 1 -11.70 -76.71 57.37
C MET A 1 -10.28 -76.31 56.88
N ASN A 2 -9.30 -76.33 57.84
CA ASN A 2 -8.25 -77.33 57.95
C ASN A 2 -7.35 -77.46 56.69
N TYR A 3 -6.06 -77.32 56.66
CA TYR A 3 -4.92 -77.68 57.52
C TYR A 3 -3.69 -76.86 56.97
N ARG A 4 -2.82 -76.18 57.77
CA ARG A 4 -1.67 -76.70 58.55
C ARG A 4 -0.65 -77.55 57.74
N PHE A 5 0.60 -77.05 57.63
CA PHE A 5 1.89 -77.67 57.99
C PHE A 5 2.97 -76.89 57.30
N ALA A 6 3.90 -76.18 57.89
CA ALA A 6 5.01 -76.54 58.83
C ALA A 6 6.36 -76.69 58.10
N ILE A 7 7.22 -75.85 58.46
CA ILE A 7 8.69 -75.66 58.42
C ILE A 7 9.50 -76.97 58.30
N PRO A 8 10.72 -76.97 57.67
CA PRO A 8 11.91 -76.69 58.46
C PRO A 8 12.99 -75.85 57.91
N LEU A 9 13.59 -75.10 58.79
CA LEU A 9 14.92 -74.51 58.92
C LEU A 9 16.04 -75.50 58.54
N LEU A 10 16.96 -75.08 57.65
CA LEU A 10 18.32 -75.64 57.57
C LEU A 10 19.37 -74.58 57.32
N LEU A 11 20.19 -74.43 58.27
CA LEU A 11 21.44 -73.68 58.43
C LEU A 11 22.50 -74.15 57.48
N ALA A 12 23.17 -73.31 56.72
CA ALA A 12 24.50 -73.52 56.21
C ALA A 12 25.25 -72.22 56.10
N ALA A 13 26.14 -72.04 57.04
CA ALA A 13 27.17 -71.01 57.01
C ALA A 13 28.28 -71.42 55.97
N ALA A 14 28.67 -70.53 55.07
CA ALA A 14 29.98 -70.64 54.38
C ALA A 14 30.45 -69.24 53.92
N THR A 15 31.44 -68.73 54.62
CA THR A 15 32.72 -68.10 54.18
C THR A 15 32.64 -66.76 53.40
N LEU A 16 32.96 -65.71 54.14
CA LEU A 16 33.54 -64.45 53.68
C LEU A 16 34.84 -64.72 52.92
N VAL A 17 34.89 -64.34 51.63
CA VAL A 17 36.10 -63.98 50.91
C VAL A 17 36.02 -62.57 50.46
N ALA A 18 36.68 -61.68 51.18
CA ALA A 18 36.94 -60.33 50.80
C ALA A 18 37.95 -60.34 49.62
N CYS A 19 37.48 -59.92 48.43
CA CYS A 19 38.34 -59.39 47.40
C CYS A 19 38.23 -57.85 47.41
N ASN A 20 39.21 -57.28 48.10
CA ASN A 20 39.50 -55.86 48.00
C ASN A 20 40.19 -55.66 46.65
N ASN A 21 39.44 -55.22 45.60
CA ASN A 21 40.00 -54.72 44.37
C ASN A 21 39.55 -53.27 44.23
N SER A 22 40.36 -52.37 44.81
CA SER A 22 40.23 -50.93 44.61
C SER A 22 40.77 -50.57 43.23
N ASP A 23 40.01 -50.95 42.18
CA ASP A 23 40.19 -50.30 40.88
C ASP A 23 39.44 -48.96 40.97
N SER A 24 40.15 -47.91 41.36
CA SER A 24 39.83 -46.56 41.11
C SER A 24 39.86 -46.33 39.59
N THR A 25 38.77 -46.75 38.88
CA THR A 25 38.45 -46.26 37.56
C THR A 25 38.13 -44.75 37.77
N THR A 26 39.15 -43.93 37.62
CA THR A 26 38.98 -42.54 37.22
C THR A 26 38.15 -42.59 35.91
N VAL A 27 36.84 -42.50 36.05
CA VAL A 27 35.99 -42.10 34.94
C VAL A 27 36.44 -40.73 34.55
N GLY A 28 37.39 -40.66 33.64
CA GLY A 28 37.70 -39.43 32.94
C GLY A 28 36.40 -38.96 32.31
N THR A 29 35.73 -38.02 32.97
CA THR A 29 34.58 -37.31 32.40
C THR A 29 35.12 -36.56 31.21
N THR A 30 35.08 -37.25 30.04
CA THR A 30 35.33 -36.57 28.77
C THR A 30 34.28 -35.46 28.69
N ALA A 31 34.74 -34.21 28.67
CA ALA A 31 33.90 -33.06 28.57
C ALA A 31 32.92 -33.26 27.39
N PRO A 32 31.61 -33.10 27.60
CA PRO A 32 30.64 -33.35 26.56
C PRO A 32 30.82 -32.35 25.40
N ASN A 33 30.60 -32.86 24.20
CA ASN A 33 30.62 -32.06 23.00
C ASN A 33 29.36 -31.20 22.93
N ILE A 34 29.51 -29.90 23.00
CA ILE A 34 28.38 -28.93 22.99
C ILE A 34 28.59 -27.91 21.86
N SER A 35 27.53 -27.70 21.06
CA SER A 35 27.55 -26.70 19.99
C SER A 35 27.58 -25.28 20.55
N VAL A 36 28.52 -24.49 20.08
CA VAL A 36 28.70 -23.09 20.46
C VAL A 36 28.73 -22.20 19.22
N ALA A 37 28.29 -20.95 19.37
CA ALA A 37 28.49 -19.88 18.40
C ALA A 37 29.13 -18.67 19.06
N GLN A 38 29.63 -17.77 18.24
CA GLN A 38 30.14 -16.49 18.71
C GLN A 38 29.02 -15.43 18.66
N VAL A 39 29.03 -14.56 19.64
CA VAL A 39 28.17 -13.35 19.66
C VAL A 39 28.62 -12.45 18.53
N SER A 40 27.73 -12.25 17.55
CA SER A 40 28.01 -11.40 16.40
C SER A 40 27.61 -9.94 16.67
N GLN A 41 28.36 -9.02 16.08
CA GLN A 41 28.01 -7.61 16.05
C GLN A 41 27.82 -7.20 14.60
N ASP A 42 26.66 -6.65 14.29
CA ASP A 42 26.32 -6.28 12.90
C ASP A 42 25.53 -4.98 12.84
N SER A 43 25.52 -4.37 11.64
CA SER A 43 24.66 -3.22 11.34
C SER A 43 23.31 -3.72 10.87
N ILE A 44 22.29 -3.51 11.69
CA ILE A 44 20.94 -3.97 11.39
C ILE A 44 19.95 -2.81 11.29
N THR A 45 18.89 -3.02 10.50
CA THR A 45 17.71 -2.17 10.48
C THR A 45 16.54 -2.99 11.00
N LEU A 46 15.88 -2.49 12.03
CA LEU A 46 14.65 -3.09 12.56
C LEU A 46 13.44 -2.49 11.85
N PHE A 47 12.49 -3.35 11.51
CA PHE A 47 11.28 -2.99 10.78
C PHE A 47 10.05 -3.26 11.65
N ALA A 48 9.12 -2.31 11.62
CA ALA A 48 7.76 -2.53 12.11
C ALA A 48 6.88 -2.91 10.92
N SER A 49 6.05 -3.93 11.11
CA SER A 49 5.13 -4.44 10.07
C SER A 49 3.72 -3.95 10.32
N TYR A 50 3.11 -3.35 9.31
CA TYR A 50 1.76 -2.82 9.36
C TYR A 50 0.91 -3.44 8.26
N PRO A 51 -0.29 -3.94 8.56
CA PRO A 51 -1.23 -4.33 7.53
C PRO A 51 -1.71 -3.10 6.77
N GLY A 52 -1.79 -3.23 5.46
CA GLY A 52 -2.19 -2.16 4.56
C GLY A 52 -2.92 -2.69 3.33
N TYR A 53 -3.35 -1.78 2.48
CA TYR A 53 -4.00 -2.10 1.21
C TYR A 53 -3.57 -1.11 0.13
N LEU A 54 -3.65 -1.56 -1.12
CA LEU A 54 -3.27 -0.79 -2.29
C LEU A 54 -4.48 -0.08 -2.89
N GLU A 55 -4.32 1.18 -3.24
CA GLU A 55 -5.26 1.94 -4.08
C GLU A 55 -4.56 2.40 -5.37
N ALA A 56 -5.29 2.45 -6.47
CA ALA A 56 -4.79 3.05 -7.70
C ALA A 56 -4.38 4.51 -7.45
N PHE A 57 -3.35 4.97 -8.14
CA PHE A 57 -2.88 6.36 -8.04
C PHE A 57 -3.97 7.35 -8.41
N ASP A 58 -4.74 7.02 -9.44
CA ASP A 58 -5.95 7.74 -9.85
C ASP A 58 -6.96 6.73 -10.43
N TYR A 59 -8.24 7.02 -10.31
CA TYR A 59 -9.28 6.26 -10.97
C TYR A 59 -10.48 7.14 -11.27
N VAL A 60 -11.15 6.86 -12.38
CA VAL A 60 -12.28 7.65 -12.83
C VAL A 60 -13.41 6.73 -13.27
N ASP A 61 -14.60 6.97 -12.73
CA ASP A 61 -15.84 6.35 -13.19
C ASP A 61 -16.34 7.05 -14.46
N LEU A 62 -16.43 6.32 -15.54
CA LEU A 62 -17.06 6.79 -16.76
C LEU A 62 -18.58 6.69 -16.61
N VAL A 63 -19.24 7.81 -16.77
CA VAL A 63 -20.70 7.91 -16.66
C VAL A 63 -21.30 8.49 -17.94
N ALA A 64 -22.50 8.03 -18.32
CA ALA A 64 -23.24 8.63 -19.41
C ALA A 64 -23.72 10.05 -18.99
N ARG A 65 -23.46 11.04 -19.85
CA ARG A 65 -23.87 12.44 -19.65
C ARG A 65 -25.11 12.80 -20.46
N VAL A 66 -25.47 11.96 -21.41
CA VAL A 66 -26.65 12.12 -22.29
C VAL A 66 -27.44 10.81 -22.30
N SER A 67 -28.73 10.89 -22.64
CA SER A 67 -29.60 9.74 -22.75
C SER A 67 -29.52 9.17 -24.17
N GLY A 68 -29.62 7.85 -24.29
CA GLY A 68 -29.67 7.17 -25.61
C GLY A 68 -29.28 5.71 -25.49
N TYR A 69 -29.36 4.99 -26.58
CA TYR A 69 -28.93 3.60 -26.63
C TYR A 69 -27.42 3.51 -26.82
N GLN A 70 -26.77 2.57 -26.14
CA GLN A 70 -25.37 2.27 -26.41
C GLN A 70 -25.25 1.57 -27.77
N VAL A 71 -24.58 2.22 -28.72
CA VAL A 71 -24.40 1.68 -30.07
C VAL A 71 -23.15 0.79 -30.14
N ALA A 72 -22.05 1.22 -29.50
CA ALA A 72 -20.80 0.50 -29.59
C ALA A 72 -19.95 0.68 -28.32
N SER A 73 -19.12 -0.34 -28.08
CA SER A 73 -18.02 -0.30 -27.10
C SER A 73 -16.72 -0.61 -27.84
N HIS A 74 -15.75 0.31 -27.77
CA HIS A 74 -14.49 0.26 -28.54
C HIS A 74 -13.28 -0.11 -27.72
N TYR A 75 -13.44 -0.65 -26.52
CA TYR A 75 -12.34 -1.08 -25.69
C TYR A 75 -12.46 -2.56 -25.32
N THR A 76 -11.36 -3.15 -24.86
CA THR A 76 -11.34 -4.50 -24.28
C THR A 76 -11.15 -4.38 -22.77
N PRO A 77 -12.06 -4.92 -21.93
CA PRO A 77 -11.88 -4.93 -20.49
C PRO A 77 -10.53 -5.53 -20.09
N GLY A 78 -9.83 -4.88 -19.15
CA GLY A 78 -8.52 -5.33 -18.68
C GLY A 78 -7.34 -5.00 -19.60
N LYS A 79 -7.53 -4.44 -20.79
CA LYS A 79 -6.45 -3.92 -21.64
C LYS A 79 -6.28 -2.43 -21.44
N HIS A 80 -5.01 -1.98 -21.46
CA HIS A 80 -4.68 -0.57 -21.31
C HIS A 80 -5.32 0.29 -22.41
N VAL A 81 -5.85 1.46 -22.01
CA VAL A 81 -6.36 2.51 -22.89
C VAL A 81 -5.62 3.81 -22.63
N ASN A 82 -5.49 4.64 -23.68
CA ASN A 82 -4.87 5.95 -23.55
C ASN A 82 -5.93 7.03 -23.30
N LYS A 83 -5.53 8.10 -22.64
CA LYS A 83 -6.35 9.30 -22.50
C LYS A 83 -6.78 9.80 -23.87
N GLY A 84 -8.09 10.02 -24.04
CA GLY A 84 -8.72 10.48 -25.29
C GLY A 84 -9.26 9.36 -26.18
N ASP A 85 -8.96 8.09 -25.91
CA ASP A 85 -9.53 6.97 -26.63
C ASP A 85 -11.06 6.94 -26.45
N THR A 86 -11.82 6.78 -27.56
CA THR A 86 -13.27 6.63 -27.48
C THR A 86 -13.58 5.23 -26.96
N MET A 87 -14.29 5.17 -25.83
CA MET A 87 -14.65 3.91 -25.19
C MET A 87 -16.06 3.46 -25.50
N PHE A 88 -17.02 4.39 -25.47
CA PHE A 88 -18.43 4.09 -25.76
C PHE A 88 -19.01 5.10 -26.72
N ILE A 89 -19.96 4.65 -27.53
CA ILE A 89 -20.76 5.51 -28.40
C ILE A 89 -22.22 5.33 -27.98
N ILE A 90 -22.84 6.45 -27.61
CA ILE A 90 -24.28 6.59 -27.38
C ILE A 90 -24.89 7.10 -28.69
N GLU A 91 -26.07 6.63 -29.07
CA GLU A 91 -26.74 6.97 -30.32
C GLU A 91 -26.76 8.50 -30.57
N PRO A 92 -26.03 8.99 -31.60
CA PRO A 92 -25.83 10.42 -31.78
C PRO A 92 -26.90 11.10 -32.63
N THR A 93 -27.80 10.36 -33.27
CA THR A 93 -28.72 10.83 -34.34
C THR A 93 -29.52 12.05 -33.91
N GLN A 94 -30.23 11.97 -32.79
CA GLN A 94 -31.02 13.10 -32.27
C GLN A 94 -30.17 14.35 -31.91
N TYR A 95 -28.93 14.15 -31.50
CA TYR A 95 -28.00 15.23 -31.15
C TYR A 95 -27.38 15.86 -32.40
N GLN A 96 -27.17 15.09 -33.47
CA GLN A 96 -26.76 15.59 -34.79
C GLN A 96 -27.87 16.46 -35.40
N ASP A 97 -29.11 16.03 -35.30
CA ASP A 97 -30.26 16.80 -35.76
C ASP A 97 -30.40 18.11 -34.98
N ALA A 98 -30.20 18.10 -33.67
CA ALA A 98 -30.21 19.29 -32.86
C ALA A 98 -29.08 20.28 -33.23
N VAL A 99 -27.88 19.79 -33.58
CA VAL A 99 -26.80 20.64 -34.11
C VAL A 99 -27.18 21.25 -35.45
N ALA A 100 -27.73 20.46 -36.39
CA ALA A 100 -28.18 20.95 -37.69
C ALA A 100 -29.26 22.04 -37.56
N GLN A 101 -30.22 21.84 -36.65
CA GLN A 101 -31.25 22.84 -36.34
C GLN A 101 -30.66 24.14 -35.77
N ALA A 102 -29.71 24.04 -34.83
CA ALA A 102 -29.04 25.20 -34.24
C ALA A 102 -28.16 25.95 -35.28
N GLU A 103 -27.51 25.23 -36.20
CA GLU A 103 -26.77 25.83 -37.32
C GLU A 103 -27.69 26.61 -38.25
N ALA A 104 -28.87 26.07 -38.60
CA ALA A 104 -29.87 26.78 -39.39
C ALA A 104 -30.36 28.03 -38.71
N ALA A 105 -30.64 27.98 -37.38
CA ALA A 105 -31.06 29.12 -36.59
C ALA A 105 -30.00 30.23 -36.59
N LEU A 106 -28.72 29.84 -36.43
CA LEU A 106 -27.60 30.81 -36.51
C LEU A 106 -27.49 31.47 -37.89
N ALA A 107 -27.70 30.69 -38.98
CA ALA A 107 -27.70 31.24 -40.34
C ALA A 107 -28.80 32.26 -40.54
N THR A 108 -30.01 31.98 -40.00
CA THR A 108 -31.15 32.95 -40.03
C THR A 108 -30.76 34.20 -39.25
N ALA A 109 -30.30 34.12 -38.01
CA ALA A 109 -29.91 35.27 -37.20
C ALA A 109 -28.81 36.14 -37.88
N LYS A 110 -27.86 35.50 -38.58
CA LYS A 110 -26.83 36.22 -39.35
C LYS A 110 -27.43 36.97 -40.55
N SER A 111 -28.41 36.39 -41.21
CA SER A 111 -29.11 37.06 -42.33
C SER A 111 -29.94 38.29 -41.87
N GLU A 112 -30.61 38.14 -40.72
CA GLU A 112 -31.36 39.24 -40.10
C GLU A 112 -30.41 40.35 -39.64
N PHE A 113 -29.30 40.03 -39.07
CA PHE A 113 -28.26 40.98 -38.67
C PHE A 113 -27.71 41.74 -39.87
N TYR A 114 -27.37 41.04 -40.94
CA TYR A 114 -26.90 41.68 -42.19
C TYR A 114 -27.90 42.69 -42.70
N TYR A 115 -29.20 42.37 -42.68
CA TYR A 115 -30.26 43.32 -43.04
C TYR A 115 -30.30 44.52 -42.08
N ALA A 116 -30.34 44.30 -40.80
CA ALA A 116 -30.43 45.34 -39.78
C ALA A 116 -29.18 46.27 -39.79
N GLU A 117 -27.99 45.70 -39.97
CA GLU A 117 -26.74 46.45 -40.08
C GLU A 117 -26.75 47.38 -41.29
N ASN A 118 -27.13 46.89 -42.47
CA ASN A 118 -27.17 47.68 -43.70
C ASN A 118 -28.29 48.76 -43.62
N ASN A 119 -29.42 48.47 -42.96
CA ASN A 119 -30.47 49.41 -42.75
C ASN A 119 -30.05 50.54 -41.79
N TYR A 120 -29.41 50.19 -40.64
CA TYR A 120 -28.84 51.17 -39.70
C TYR A 120 -27.79 52.05 -40.35
N LYS A 121 -26.84 51.50 -41.12
CA LYS A 121 -25.82 52.25 -41.84
C LYS A 121 -26.46 53.29 -42.80
N ARG A 122 -27.46 52.87 -43.61
CA ARG A 122 -28.18 53.79 -44.51
C ARG A 122 -28.93 54.88 -43.76
N MET A 123 -29.62 54.54 -42.69
CA MET A 123 -30.36 55.55 -41.89
C MET A 123 -29.40 56.53 -41.23
N LYS A 124 -28.22 56.07 -40.77
CA LYS A 124 -27.19 56.92 -40.18
C LYS A 124 -26.63 57.91 -41.20
N ASP A 125 -26.36 57.46 -42.46
CA ASP A 125 -25.88 58.30 -43.53
C ASP A 125 -26.89 59.36 -43.93
N VAL A 126 -28.18 59.05 -44.01
CA VAL A 126 -29.30 59.98 -44.34
C VAL A 126 -29.56 60.93 -43.16
N ALA A 127 -29.41 60.52 -41.90
CA ALA A 127 -29.55 61.37 -40.74
C ALA A 127 -28.55 62.54 -40.78
N ASN A 128 -27.36 62.36 -41.24
CA ASN A 128 -26.34 63.39 -41.41
C ASN A 128 -26.78 64.54 -42.36
N SER A 129 -27.80 64.29 -43.21
CA SER A 129 -28.39 65.29 -44.11
C SER A 129 -29.71 65.84 -43.61
N ASN A 130 -30.11 65.61 -42.36
CA ASN A 130 -31.38 65.99 -41.74
C ASN A 130 -32.64 65.55 -42.52
N ALA A 131 -32.57 64.45 -43.24
CA ALA A 131 -33.65 63.98 -44.10
C ALA A 131 -34.50 62.83 -43.47
N ILE A 132 -34.29 62.49 -42.22
CA ILE A 132 -35.06 61.50 -41.46
C ILE A 132 -35.35 61.92 -40.02
N SER A 133 -36.40 61.33 -39.40
CA SER A 133 -36.69 61.51 -37.98
C SER A 133 -35.64 60.83 -37.07
N GLU A 134 -35.29 61.55 -35.99
CA GLU A 134 -34.40 60.97 -34.96
C GLU A 134 -34.98 59.67 -34.39
N ILE A 135 -36.30 59.54 -34.30
CA ILE A 135 -37.00 58.34 -33.86
C ILE A 135 -36.74 57.16 -34.78
N ASP A 136 -36.65 57.37 -36.09
CA ASP A 136 -36.41 56.31 -37.05
C ASP A 136 -34.93 55.84 -37.02
N LEU A 137 -34.00 56.75 -36.77
CA LEU A 137 -32.60 56.39 -36.50
C LEU A 137 -32.50 55.52 -35.25
N ILE A 138 -33.09 55.94 -34.12
CA ILE A 138 -33.08 55.15 -32.86
C ILE A 138 -33.70 53.80 -33.05
N LYS A 139 -34.82 53.66 -33.81
CA LYS A 139 -35.43 52.37 -34.11
C LYS A 139 -34.51 51.44 -34.92
N SER A 140 -33.80 51.99 -35.91
CA SER A 140 -32.87 51.18 -36.73
C SER A 140 -31.62 50.75 -35.93
N GLU A 141 -31.15 51.60 -35.01
CA GLU A 141 -30.05 51.28 -34.08
C GLU A 141 -30.49 50.19 -33.09
N ALA A 142 -31.67 50.29 -32.52
CA ALA A 142 -32.21 49.26 -31.63
C ALA A 142 -32.37 47.91 -32.35
N ALA A 143 -32.88 47.93 -33.61
CA ALA A 143 -32.99 46.73 -34.43
C ALA A 143 -31.61 46.09 -34.76
N TYR A 144 -30.58 46.91 -34.99
CA TYR A 144 -29.22 46.45 -35.17
C TYR A 144 -28.70 45.72 -33.92
N TYR A 145 -28.78 46.34 -32.74
CA TYR A 145 -28.36 45.70 -31.50
C TYR A 145 -29.17 44.47 -31.13
N GLN A 146 -30.49 44.48 -31.44
CA GLN A 146 -31.35 43.32 -31.25
C GLN A 146 -30.91 42.13 -32.11
N ALA A 147 -30.59 42.39 -33.40
CA ALA A 147 -30.09 41.35 -34.30
C ALA A 147 -28.69 40.86 -33.92
N GLU A 148 -27.82 41.74 -33.41
CA GLU A 148 -26.51 41.34 -32.84
C GLU A 148 -26.68 40.42 -31.65
N ALA A 149 -27.59 40.71 -30.75
CA ALA A 149 -27.90 39.89 -29.59
C ALA A 149 -28.48 38.52 -30.00
N ALA A 150 -29.29 38.48 -31.08
CA ALA A 150 -29.83 37.24 -31.63
C ALA A 150 -28.74 36.29 -32.17
N ILE A 151 -27.69 36.81 -32.82
CA ILE A 151 -26.53 36.01 -33.21
C ILE A 151 -25.86 35.38 -31.99
N LYS A 152 -25.57 36.18 -30.97
CA LYS A 152 -24.91 35.65 -29.75
C LYS A 152 -25.74 34.54 -29.07
N SER A 153 -27.07 34.72 -29.06
CA SER A 153 -28.00 33.69 -28.54
C SER A 153 -27.99 32.42 -29.38
N ALA A 154 -28.01 32.54 -30.70
CA ALA A 154 -27.95 31.38 -31.60
C ALA A 154 -26.60 30.66 -31.57
N GLU A 155 -25.48 31.40 -31.42
CA GLU A 155 -24.14 30.84 -31.22
C GLU A 155 -24.05 30.05 -29.90
N ALA A 156 -24.61 30.54 -28.83
CA ALA A 156 -24.65 29.82 -27.56
C ALA A 156 -25.49 28.53 -27.64
N ALA A 157 -26.65 28.60 -28.35
CA ALA A 157 -27.48 27.41 -28.60
C ALA A 157 -26.74 26.35 -29.43
N LEU A 158 -26.05 26.77 -30.49
CA LEU A 158 -25.22 25.85 -31.30
C LEU A 158 -24.11 25.21 -30.47
N GLN A 159 -23.41 25.99 -29.66
CA GLN A 159 -22.37 25.49 -28.79
C GLN A 159 -22.91 24.45 -27.79
N SER A 160 -24.10 24.70 -27.23
CA SER A 160 -24.77 23.75 -26.34
C SER A 160 -25.11 22.46 -27.05
N ALA A 161 -25.68 22.50 -28.27
CA ALA A 161 -26.03 21.35 -29.07
C ALA A 161 -24.75 20.52 -29.42
N ARG A 162 -23.67 21.18 -29.81
CA ARG A 162 -22.38 20.52 -30.10
C ARG A 162 -21.77 19.85 -28.86
N THR A 163 -21.91 20.47 -27.69
CA THR A 163 -21.46 19.88 -26.43
C THR A 163 -22.23 18.60 -26.10
N GLN A 164 -23.55 18.60 -26.29
CA GLN A 164 -24.38 17.41 -26.09
C GLN A 164 -24.02 16.28 -27.08
N LEU A 165 -23.79 16.62 -28.35
CA LEU A 165 -23.31 15.65 -29.35
C LEU A 165 -21.95 15.06 -28.96
N ASN A 166 -21.02 15.88 -28.45
CA ASN A 166 -19.73 15.38 -28.00
C ASN A 166 -19.85 14.41 -26.81
N TYR A 167 -20.86 14.58 -25.96
CA TYR A 167 -21.12 13.65 -24.86
C TYR A 167 -21.63 12.28 -25.31
N CYS A 168 -22.08 12.14 -26.57
CA CYS A 168 -22.40 10.84 -27.14
C CYS A 168 -21.16 9.97 -27.34
N TYR A 169 -19.98 10.57 -27.45
CA TYR A 169 -18.70 9.89 -27.57
C TYR A 169 -18.00 9.93 -26.20
N VAL A 170 -18.15 8.87 -25.44
CA VAL A 170 -17.53 8.77 -24.11
C VAL A 170 -16.06 8.40 -24.27
N VAL A 171 -15.19 9.33 -23.95
CA VAL A 171 -13.72 9.18 -24.05
C VAL A 171 -13.08 8.93 -22.72
N ALA A 172 -11.93 8.24 -22.71
CA ALA A 172 -11.12 8.02 -21.51
C ALA A 172 -10.48 9.35 -21.03
N PRO A 173 -10.79 9.84 -19.81
CA PRO A 173 -10.22 11.08 -19.29
C PRO A 173 -8.78 10.91 -18.78
N ILE A 174 -8.39 9.68 -18.44
CA ILE A 174 -7.05 9.28 -17.99
C ILE A 174 -6.61 8.04 -18.76
N SER A 175 -5.31 7.80 -18.84
CA SER A 175 -4.76 6.52 -19.32
C SER A 175 -4.76 5.51 -18.19
N GLY A 176 -5.08 4.24 -18.48
CA GLY A 176 -5.14 3.19 -17.47
C GLY A 176 -5.85 1.93 -17.96
N THR A 177 -6.18 1.06 -17.04
CA THR A 177 -6.87 -0.21 -17.34
C THR A 177 -8.33 -0.14 -16.92
N PRO A 178 -9.27 -0.24 -17.90
CA PRO A 178 -10.71 -0.18 -17.64
C PRO A 178 -11.26 -1.52 -17.15
N THR A 179 -12.29 -1.44 -16.30
CA THR A 179 -13.13 -2.60 -15.92
C THR A 179 -14.05 -3.02 -17.04
N SER A 180 -14.74 -4.15 -16.85
CA SER A 180 -15.88 -4.52 -17.71
C SER A 180 -17.01 -3.49 -17.57
N SER A 181 -17.73 -3.27 -18.68
CA SER A 181 -18.95 -2.47 -18.66
C SER A 181 -20.07 -3.21 -17.93
N ALA A 182 -20.90 -2.44 -17.22
CA ALA A 182 -22.17 -2.93 -16.68
C ALA A 182 -23.30 -2.98 -17.73
N TYR A 183 -23.08 -2.36 -18.90
CA TYR A 183 -24.04 -2.25 -19.98
C TYR A 183 -23.54 -2.89 -21.26
N SER A 184 -24.48 -3.40 -22.07
CA SER A 184 -24.23 -4.01 -23.36
C SER A 184 -24.70 -3.08 -24.51
N ASN A 185 -24.21 -3.35 -25.71
CA ASN A 185 -24.72 -2.65 -26.89
C ASN A 185 -26.24 -2.94 -27.04
N GLY A 186 -27.01 -1.88 -27.21
CA GLY A 186 -28.48 -1.91 -27.24
C GLY A 186 -29.13 -1.52 -25.92
N ASP A 187 -28.41 -1.41 -24.82
CA ASP A 187 -28.96 -0.94 -23.55
C ASP A 187 -29.21 0.57 -23.57
N TYR A 188 -30.32 0.98 -22.96
CA TYR A 188 -30.66 2.39 -22.83
C TYR A 188 -29.91 3.01 -21.61
N LEU A 189 -29.20 4.08 -21.89
CA LEU A 189 -28.44 4.86 -20.90
C LEU A 189 -29.20 6.14 -20.57
N ALA A 190 -29.23 6.49 -19.28
CA ALA A 190 -29.77 7.78 -18.82
C ALA A 190 -28.78 8.45 -17.88
N PRO A 191 -28.58 9.77 -17.92
CA PRO A 191 -27.71 10.50 -17.01
C PRO A 191 -28.11 10.28 -15.55
N GLY A 192 -27.12 10.05 -14.66
CA GLY A 192 -27.36 9.89 -13.24
C GLY A 192 -26.31 9.02 -12.53
N ALA A 193 -26.44 8.89 -11.22
CA ALA A 193 -25.50 8.14 -10.39
C ALA A 193 -25.40 6.65 -10.74
N ASN A 194 -26.44 6.08 -11.37
CA ASN A 194 -26.47 4.66 -11.76
C ASN A 194 -25.97 4.41 -13.19
N ALA A 195 -25.59 5.45 -13.92
CA ALA A 195 -25.13 5.36 -15.31
C ALA A 195 -23.62 5.12 -15.44
N ARG A 196 -22.99 4.44 -14.45
CA ARG A 196 -21.58 4.10 -14.52
C ARG A 196 -21.33 3.01 -15.55
N LEU A 197 -20.63 3.40 -16.62
CA LEU A 197 -20.31 2.51 -17.73
C LEU A 197 -19.12 1.60 -17.43
N ALA A 198 -18.03 2.18 -16.95
CA ALA A 198 -16.81 1.47 -16.56
C ALA A 198 -16.00 2.35 -15.60
N THR A 199 -15.05 1.76 -14.89
CA THR A 199 -14.04 2.50 -14.11
C THR A 199 -12.70 2.29 -14.77
N ILE A 200 -11.93 3.37 -14.98
CA ILE A 200 -10.54 3.30 -15.45
C ILE A 200 -9.64 3.47 -14.23
N TYR A 201 -8.73 2.53 -14.01
CA TYR A 201 -7.70 2.60 -12.97
C TYR A 201 -6.35 2.94 -13.60
N GLN A 202 -5.70 3.98 -13.11
CA GLN A 202 -4.30 4.25 -13.42
C GLN A 202 -3.44 3.31 -12.59
N ASP A 203 -2.78 2.36 -13.24
CA ASP A 203 -2.11 1.20 -12.63
C ASP A 203 -0.58 1.21 -12.73
N ASN A 204 0.03 2.25 -13.31
CA ASN A 204 1.49 2.41 -13.38
C ASN A 204 2.13 2.73 -12.02
N LYS A 205 1.37 3.34 -11.12
CA LYS A 205 1.70 3.63 -9.72
C LYS A 205 0.50 3.33 -8.85
N LEU A 206 0.76 2.97 -7.59
CA LEU A 206 -0.29 2.78 -6.60
C LEU A 206 0.07 3.50 -5.31
N PHE A 207 -0.94 3.82 -4.54
CA PHE A 207 -0.83 4.20 -3.16
C PHE A 207 -0.99 2.95 -2.29
N ALA A 208 -0.12 2.78 -1.29
CA ALA A 208 -0.37 1.83 -0.22
C ALA A 208 -0.72 2.61 1.05
N TYR A 209 -1.88 2.32 1.61
CA TYR A 209 -2.37 2.89 2.85
C TYR A 209 -2.17 1.92 3.99
N PHE A 210 -1.69 2.41 5.10
CA PHE A 210 -1.60 1.68 6.36
C PHE A 210 -1.82 2.61 7.54
N SER A 211 -2.08 2.03 8.69
CA SER A 211 -2.35 2.78 9.91
C SER A 211 -1.31 2.45 10.98
N VAL A 212 -0.80 3.48 11.64
CA VAL A 212 0.17 3.39 12.74
C VAL A 212 -0.52 3.85 14.01
N ASP A 213 -0.46 3.08 15.09
CA ASP A 213 -1.00 3.53 16.36
C ASP A 213 -0.19 4.70 16.97
N ASP A 214 -0.81 5.47 17.83
CA ASP A 214 -0.25 6.73 18.33
C ASP A 214 1.04 6.50 19.15
N ALA A 215 1.12 5.42 19.91
CA ALA A 215 2.28 5.08 20.71
C ALA A 215 3.50 4.73 19.84
N GLN A 216 3.27 4.01 18.73
CA GLN A 216 4.33 3.68 17.77
C GLN A 216 4.75 4.91 16.98
N TYR A 217 3.80 5.77 16.60
CA TYR A 217 4.11 7.04 15.95
C TYR A 217 5.01 7.94 16.83
N MET A 218 4.72 8.03 18.12
CA MET A 218 5.57 8.80 19.06
C MET A 218 6.99 8.26 19.15
N LYS A 219 7.18 6.93 19.19
CA LYS A 219 8.50 6.29 19.13
C LYS A 219 9.23 6.61 17.82
N LEU A 220 8.51 6.54 16.71
CA LEU A 220 9.05 6.84 15.39
C LEU A 220 9.55 8.29 15.31
N ILE A 221 8.75 9.27 15.75
CA ILE A 221 9.14 10.68 15.79
C ILE A 221 10.36 10.93 16.69
N GLN A 222 10.43 10.27 17.85
CA GLN A 222 11.60 10.39 18.73
C GLN A 222 12.86 9.89 18.03
N ASN A 223 12.81 8.73 17.38
CA ASN A 223 13.95 8.16 16.65
C ASN A 223 14.40 9.03 15.47
N LEU A 224 13.45 9.63 14.75
CA LEU A 224 13.76 10.53 13.63
C LEU A 224 14.41 11.84 14.09
N ARG A 225 13.92 12.42 15.20
CA ARG A 225 14.51 13.63 15.78
C ARG A 225 15.95 13.38 16.23
N MET A 226 16.24 12.22 16.83
CA MET A 226 17.60 11.86 17.25
C MET A 226 18.56 11.72 16.07
N LYS A 227 18.08 11.29 14.90
CA LYS A 227 18.91 11.03 13.71
C LYS A 227 18.92 12.17 12.69
N ASN A 228 18.18 13.26 12.92
CA ASN A 228 18.01 14.38 11.98
C ASN A 228 17.59 13.95 10.56
N THR A 229 16.84 12.83 10.45
CA THR A 229 16.38 12.23 9.20
C THR A 229 14.89 12.48 9.02
N ARG A 230 14.42 12.67 7.77
CA ARG A 230 13.00 12.80 7.45
C ARG A 230 12.43 11.42 7.08
N LEU A 231 11.24 11.09 7.58
CA LEU A 231 10.49 9.86 7.26
C LEU A 231 10.34 9.57 5.76
N SER A 232 10.31 10.63 4.95
CA SER A 232 10.08 10.52 3.51
C SER A 232 11.28 10.03 2.69
N GLN A 233 12.44 9.77 3.31
CA GLN A 233 13.67 9.40 2.59
C GLN A 233 14.00 7.91 2.67
N ASP A 234 13.41 7.17 3.62
CA ASP A 234 13.66 5.74 3.75
C ASP A 234 12.72 4.95 2.84
N ALA A 235 13.30 4.04 2.07
CA ALA A 235 12.52 3.11 1.25
C ALA A 235 11.75 2.14 2.16
N VAL A 236 10.46 2.06 1.97
CA VAL A 236 9.54 1.18 2.70
C VAL A 236 9.27 -0.04 1.83
N ARG A 237 9.56 -1.24 2.36
CA ARG A 237 9.35 -2.49 1.64
C ARG A 237 7.91 -2.97 1.82
N LEU A 238 7.34 -3.51 0.74
CA LEU A 238 6.05 -4.18 0.78
C LEU A 238 6.23 -5.69 0.64
N SER A 239 5.44 -6.44 1.39
CA SER A 239 5.27 -7.88 1.19
C SER A 239 3.79 -8.22 1.03
N PHE A 240 3.54 -9.36 0.41
CA PHE A 240 2.20 -9.85 0.10
C PHE A 240 2.03 -11.25 0.70
N SER A 241 0.81 -11.75 0.73
CA SER A 241 0.50 -13.09 1.28
C SER A 241 1.26 -14.21 0.57
N GLU A 242 1.52 -14.03 -0.73
CA GLU A 242 2.32 -14.92 -1.55
C GLU A 242 3.58 -14.21 -2.03
N VAL A 243 4.60 -14.97 -2.33
CA VAL A 243 5.86 -14.44 -2.86
C VAL A 243 5.63 -13.87 -4.25
N MET A 244 5.84 -12.57 -4.40
CA MET A 244 5.74 -11.91 -5.70
C MET A 244 7.01 -12.14 -6.53
N PRO A 245 6.90 -12.18 -7.88
CA PRO A 245 8.06 -12.29 -8.76
C PRO A 245 9.08 -11.16 -8.59
N HIS A 246 8.59 -9.96 -8.20
CA HIS A 246 9.40 -8.77 -8.01
C HIS A 246 9.23 -8.20 -6.59
N GLU A 247 10.29 -7.59 -6.07
CA GLU A 247 10.22 -6.83 -4.82
C GLU A 247 9.67 -5.43 -5.08
N TYR A 248 8.79 -4.99 -4.19
CA TYR A 248 8.18 -3.67 -4.26
C TYR A 248 8.62 -2.81 -3.07
N VAL A 249 9.08 -1.63 -3.39
CA VAL A 249 9.45 -0.59 -2.42
C VAL A 249 8.70 0.69 -2.74
N GLY A 250 8.39 1.45 -1.73
CA GLY A 250 7.73 2.74 -1.88
C GLY A 250 8.32 3.80 -0.95
N TYR A 251 7.83 5.02 -1.08
CA TYR A 251 8.25 6.16 -0.27
C TYR A 251 7.03 6.83 0.34
N ILE A 252 7.14 7.26 1.60
CA ILE A 252 6.08 7.99 2.28
C ILE A 252 5.89 9.34 1.60
N ASP A 253 4.69 9.60 1.08
CA ASP A 253 4.31 10.87 0.47
C ASP A 253 3.30 11.64 1.31
N TYR A 254 2.54 10.95 2.17
CA TYR A 254 1.52 11.57 3.01
C TYR A 254 1.42 10.91 4.38
N ILE A 255 1.33 11.73 5.40
CA ILE A 255 1.00 11.35 6.77
C ILE A 255 -0.19 12.21 7.19
N ALA A 256 -1.25 11.58 7.67
CA ALA A 256 -2.44 12.31 8.11
C ALA A 256 -2.09 13.31 9.23
N PRO A 257 -2.66 14.51 9.22
CA PRO A 257 -2.41 15.52 10.26
C PRO A 257 -3.17 15.24 11.56
N ASN A 258 -4.03 14.24 11.57
CA ASN A 258 -4.91 13.88 12.68
C ASN A 258 -4.86 12.38 12.96
N ILE A 259 -5.13 12.02 14.20
CA ILE A 259 -5.36 10.65 14.64
C ILE A 259 -6.86 10.37 14.54
N ASP A 260 -7.24 9.24 13.98
CA ASP A 260 -8.61 8.76 13.99
C ASP A 260 -8.98 8.35 15.42
N LEU A 261 -9.94 9.06 16.01
CA LEU A 261 -10.36 8.86 17.40
C LEU A 261 -11.08 7.53 17.63
N ALA A 262 -11.65 6.91 16.59
CA ALA A 262 -12.32 5.63 16.70
C ALA A 262 -11.33 4.46 16.82
N THR A 263 -10.18 4.58 16.18
CA THR A 263 -9.17 3.52 16.12
C THR A 263 -7.88 3.84 16.89
N GLY A 264 -7.66 5.13 17.26
CA GLY A 264 -6.42 5.59 17.88
C GLY A 264 -5.21 5.54 16.93
N THR A 265 -5.45 5.55 15.61
CA THR A 265 -4.40 5.35 14.62
C THR A 265 -4.21 6.56 13.71
N LEU A 266 -3.00 6.71 13.20
CA LEU A 266 -2.59 7.68 12.21
C LEU A 266 -2.50 7.02 10.84
N LYS A 267 -3.19 7.55 9.84
CA LYS A 267 -3.14 7.04 8.47
C LYS A 267 -1.88 7.54 7.75
N VAL A 268 -1.13 6.61 7.18
CA VAL A 268 0.08 6.88 6.40
C VAL A 268 -0.12 6.35 4.98
N ARG A 269 0.42 7.06 4.00
CA ARG A 269 0.38 6.67 2.60
C ARG A 269 1.79 6.64 2.03
N ILE A 270 2.07 5.61 1.25
CA ILE A 270 3.29 5.47 0.46
C ILE A 270 2.94 5.37 -1.03
N VAL A 271 3.81 5.89 -1.88
CA VAL A 271 3.73 5.73 -3.33
C VAL A 271 4.62 4.57 -3.73
N VAL A 272 4.07 3.68 -4.56
CA VAL A 272 4.75 2.48 -5.06
C VAL A 272 4.66 2.46 -6.57
N ASP A 273 5.78 2.31 -7.26
CA ASP A 273 5.82 2.12 -8.71
C ASP A 273 5.41 0.67 -9.06
N ASN A 274 4.68 0.51 -10.16
CA ASN A 274 4.18 -0.77 -10.64
C ASN A 274 4.57 -1.03 -12.11
N PRO A 275 5.87 -1.13 -12.41
CA PRO A 275 6.35 -1.23 -13.80
C PRO A 275 5.91 -2.52 -14.49
N HIS A 276 5.62 -3.58 -13.73
CA HIS A 276 5.21 -4.88 -14.26
C HIS A 276 3.70 -5.09 -14.29
N GLY A 277 2.91 -4.13 -13.76
CA GLY A 277 1.43 -4.24 -13.73
C GLY A 277 0.88 -5.36 -12.83
N GLU A 278 1.71 -5.89 -11.92
CA GLU A 278 1.34 -7.00 -11.03
C GLU A 278 0.46 -6.52 -9.87
N LEU A 279 0.71 -5.31 -9.38
CA LEU A 279 -0.07 -4.72 -8.30
C LEU A 279 -1.41 -4.22 -8.82
N LYS A 280 -2.47 -4.48 -8.05
CA LYS A 280 -3.84 -4.08 -8.39
C LYS A 280 -4.49 -3.31 -7.25
N HIS A 281 -5.41 -2.40 -7.61
CA HIS A 281 -6.27 -1.73 -6.65
C HIS A 281 -7.02 -2.74 -5.79
N GLY A 282 -7.04 -2.52 -4.47
CA GLY A 282 -7.71 -3.40 -3.51
C GLY A 282 -6.88 -4.57 -2.98
N MET A 283 -5.63 -4.79 -3.47
CA MET A 283 -4.76 -5.82 -2.91
C MET A 283 -4.33 -5.45 -1.49
N TYR A 284 -4.30 -6.45 -0.60
CA TYR A 284 -3.72 -6.31 0.73
C TYR A 284 -2.21 -6.49 0.68
N THR A 285 -1.51 -5.76 1.53
CA THR A 285 -0.05 -5.79 1.65
C THR A 285 0.35 -5.63 3.10
N THR A 286 1.54 -6.12 3.45
CA THR A 286 2.20 -5.78 4.71
C THR A 286 3.32 -4.81 4.42
N VAL A 287 3.26 -3.66 5.08
CA VAL A 287 4.23 -2.58 4.95
C VAL A 287 5.31 -2.73 6.02
N HIS A 288 6.57 -2.91 5.62
CA HIS A 288 7.72 -3.01 6.50
C HIS A 288 8.43 -1.67 6.59
N MET A 289 8.10 -0.91 7.63
CA MET A 289 8.66 0.42 7.85
C MET A 289 9.91 0.35 8.75
N PRO A 290 11.05 0.86 8.29
CA PRO A 290 12.24 0.91 9.12
C PRO A 290 12.04 1.95 10.25
N TYR A 291 12.23 1.55 11.51
CA TYR A 291 12.07 2.46 12.64
C TYR A 291 13.35 2.65 13.46
N THR A 292 14.27 1.69 13.43
CA THR A 292 15.55 1.80 14.14
C THR A 292 16.67 1.17 13.32
N ARG A 293 17.78 1.90 13.18
CA ARG A 293 19.03 1.38 12.63
C ARG A 293 20.08 1.39 13.73
N SER A 294 20.65 0.23 14.00
CA SER A 294 21.77 0.07 14.93
C SER A 294 23.00 -0.36 14.16
N GLU A 295 24.08 0.42 14.24
CA GLU A 295 25.33 0.11 13.54
C GLU A 295 26.16 -0.96 14.27
N LYS A 296 25.86 -1.23 15.52
CA LYS A 296 26.60 -2.14 16.41
C LYS A 296 25.63 -2.97 17.25
N ALA A 297 24.64 -3.60 16.60
CA ALA A 297 23.72 -4.49 17.31
C ALA A 297 24.42 -5.79 17.67
N ILE A 298 24.28 -6.22 18.91
CA ILE A 298 24.74 -7.52 19.38
C ILE A 298 23.64 -8.54 19.11
N LEU A 299 23.97 -9.60 18.38
CA LEU A 299 23.02 -10.60 17.92
C LEU A 299 23.39 -11.98 18.46
N VAL A 300 22.38 -12.69 18.98
CA VAL A 300 22.47 -14.08 19.39
C VAL A 300 21.31 -14.87 18.82
N ASN A 301 21.44 -16.17 18.69
CA ASN A 301 20.36 -17.04 18.25
C ASN A 301 19.25 -17.07 19.32
N ASP A 302 18.00 -16.73 18.94
CA ASP A 302 16.87 -16.68 19.87
C ASP A 302 16.59 -18.03 20.55
N ALA A 303 16.80 -19.15 19.83
CA ALA A 303 16.67 -20.50 20.38
C ALA A 303 17.72 -20.86 21.47
N SER A 304 18.76 -20.04 21.62
CA SER A 304 19.81 -20.24 22.64
C SER A 304 19.50 -19.54 23.95
N ILE A 305 18.43 -18.77 24.02
CA ILE A 305 18.07 -17.97 25.19
C ILE A 305 17.25 -18.82 26.16
N GLY A 306 17.80 -19.02 27.35
CA GLY A 306 17.07 -19.66 28.45
C GLY A 306 16.24 -18.67 29.27
N THR A 307 15.36 -19.20 30.10
CA THR A 307 14.54 -18.43 31.03
C THR A 307 14.56 -19.11 32.38
N ASP A 308 14.82 -18.36 33.43
CA ASP A 308 14.73 -18.78 34.82
C ASP A 308 13.82 -17.82 35.63
N GLN A 309 13.86 -17.93 36.97
CA GLN A 309 13.05 -17.10 37.85
C GLN A 309 13.52 -15.64 37.92
N VAL A 310 14.79 -15.38 37.56
CA VAL A 310 15.41 -14.06 37.58
C VAL A 310 15.20 -13.31 36.24
N GLY A 311 15.17 -14.07 35.13
CA GLY A 311 14.98 -13.46 33.81
C GLY A 311 15.44 -14.32 32.65
N LYS A 312 15.89 -13.65 31.60
CA LYS A 312 16.48 -14.29 30.41
C LYS A 312 17.98 -14.41 30.58
N TYR A 313 18.55 -15.56 30.16
CA TYR A 313 19.95 -15.84 30.30
C TYR A 313 20.53 -16.54 29.07
N LEU A 314 21.86 -16.46 28.94
CA LEU A 314 22.68 -17.28 28.02
C LEU A 314 23.72 -18.06 28.83
N TYR A 315 24.08 -19.21 28.33
CA TYR A 315 25.27 -19.94 28.76
C TYR A 315 26.45 -19.46 27.93
N ILE A 316 27.35 -18.69 28.57
CA ILE A 316 28.59 -18.19 27.98
C ILE A 316 29.71 -19.19 28.26
N VAL A 317 30.59 -19.39 27.28
CA VAL A 317 31.74 -20.29 27.39
C VAL A 317 33.03 -19.48 27.43
N ASN A 318 33.67 -19.49 28.57
CA ASN A 318 34.93 -18.76 28.77
C ASN A 318 36.14 -19.45 28.09
N ASP A 319 37.32 -18.83 28.14
CA ASP A 319 38.54 -19.35 27.52
C ASP A 319 39.01 -20.70 28.07
N SER A 320 38.61 -21.03 29.31
CA SER A 320 38.87 -22.34 29.92
C SER A 320 37.84 -23.41 29.56
N ASN A 321 36.94 -23.14 28.59
CA ASN A 321 35.82 -23.96 28.18
C ASN A 321 34.82 -24.29 29.31
N LYS A 322 34.77 -23.43 30.32
CA LYS A 322 33.83 -23.52 31.42
C LYS A 322 32.58 -22.68 31.11
N VAL A 323 31.42 -23.24 31.41
CA VAL A 323 30.12 -22.60 31.19
C VAL A 323 29.78 -21.67 32.35
N GLU A 324 29.36 -20.46 32.03
CA GLU A 324 28.88 -19.42 32.95
C GLU A 324 27.43 -19.04 32.57
N LEU A 325 26.53 -19.04 33.57
CA LEU A 325 25.17 -18.52 33.34
C LEU A 325 25.24 -16.98 33.45
N ARG A 326 24.81 -16.29 32.42
CA ARG A 326 24.79 -14.82 32.42
C ARG A 326 23.43 -14.29 32.03
N HIS A 327 22.83 -13.50 32.91
CA HIS A 327 21.56 -12.81 32.62
C HIS A 327 21.75 -11.70 31.61
N ILE A 328 20.81 -11.61 30.67
CA ILE A 328 20.85 -10.69 29.55
C ILE A 328 19.55 -9.87 29.46
N GLN A 329 19.67 -8.67 28.90
CA GLN A 329 18.49 -7.88 28.52
C GLN A 329 18.24 -8.04 27.01
N LEU A 330 17.03 -8.48 26.68
CA LEU A 330 16.65 -8.69 25.30
C LEU A 330 16.13 -7.40 24.64
N GLY A 331 16.51 -7.23 23.40
CA GLY A 331 15.87 -6.35 22.45
C GLY A 331 14.91 -7.11 21.55
N GLU A 332 14.70 -6.62 20.35
CA GLU A 332 13.75 -7.17 19.38
C GLU A 332 14.31 -8.37 18.62
N LEU A 333 13.40 -9.14 18.04
CA LEU A 333 13.74 -10.25 17.15
C LEU A 333 14.17 -9.68 15.79
N TYR A 334 15.23 -10.23 15.23
CA TYR A 334 15.76 -9.88 13.93
C TYR A 334 15.82 -11.11 13.02
N ASN A 335 15.25 -11.01 11.80
CA ASN A 335 15.21 -12.11 10.82
C ASN A 335 14.68 -13.44 11.38
N ASP A 336 13.63 -13.40 12.22
CA ASP A 336 12.93 -14.56 12.81
C ASP A 336 13.78 -15.58 13.58
N SER A 337 15.10 -15.39 13.65
CA SER A 337 16.03 -16.35 14.25
C SER A 337 17.06 -15.71 15.19
N LEU A 338 17.36 -14.46 15.01
CA LEU A 338 18.34 -13.71 15.80
C LEU A 338 17.65 -12.73 16.74
N ARG A 339 18.14 -12.63 17.94
CA ARG A 339 17.66 -11.68 18.96
C ARG A 339 18.73 -10.61 19.21
N VAL A 340 18.32 -9.37 19.21
CA VAL A 340 19.17 -8.27 19.67
C VAL A 340 19.34 -8.38 21.19
N VAL A 341 20.57 -8.25 21.67
CA VAL A 341 20.86 -8.18 23.11
C VAL A 341 21.31 -6.77 23.43
N SER A 342 20.60 -6.14 24.38
CA SER A 342 20.87 -4.75 24.79
C SER A 342 21.99 -4.66 25.82
N SER A 343 22.17 -5.70 26.67
CA SER A 343 23.24 -5.77 27.67
C SER A 343 23.41 -7.20 28.17
N GLY A 344 24.60 -7.49 28.71
CA GLY A 344 24.92 -8.76 29.37
C GLY A 344 25.92 -9.64 28.61
N VAL A 345 26.21 -9.34 27.34
CA VAL A 345 27.24 -10.06 26.54
C VAL A 345 28.06 -9.08 25.71
N GLU A 346 29.26 -9.49 25.36
CA GLU A 346 30.19 -8.74 24.52
C GLU A 346 30.38 -9.39 23.16
N PRO A 347 30.67 -8.62 22.11
CA PRO A 347 30.96 -9.16 20.79
C PRO A 347 32.16 -10.13 20.83
N GLY A 348 32.02 -11.28 20.17
CA GLY A 348 33.06 -12.30 20.10
C GLY A 348 33.05 -13.33 21.23
N GLU A 349 32.28 -13.13 22.30
CA GLU A 349 32.08 -14.15 23.33
C GLU A 349 31.42 -15.41 22.72
N ARG A 350 31.77 -16.57 23.24
CA ARG A 350 31.16 -17.85 22.80
C ARG A 350 29.98 -18.18 23.69
N TYR A 351 28.88 -18.63 23.09
CA TYR A 351 27.68 -19.06 23.81
C TYR A 351 27.14 -20.41 23.28
N VAL A 352 26.45 -21.13 24.15
CA VAL A 352 25.87 -22.43 23.84
C VAL A 352 24.64 -22.26 22.96
N THR A 353 24.58 -22.98 21.81
CA THR A 353 23.48 -22.86 20.85
C THR A 353 22.46 -23.99 20.93
N ARG A 354 22.86 -25.15 21.42
CA ARG A 354 21.99 -26.35 21.49
C ARG A 354 22.19 -27.07 22.81
N ALA A 355 21.24 -27.94 23.16
CA ALA A 355 21.28 -28.80 24.33
C ALA A 355 21.32 -28.03 25.67
N LEU A 356 20.63 -26.90 25.78
CA LEU A 356 20.56 -26.08 27.00
C LEU A 356 20.17 -26.90 28.26
N GLN A 357 19.35 -27.94 28.12
CA GLN A 357 18.93 -28.81 29.22
C GLN A 357 20.05 -29.74 29.75
N LYS A 358 21.12 -29.92 28.97
CA LYS A 358 22.29 -30.77 29.32
C LYS A 358 23.44 -29.96 29.91
N VAL A 359 23.30 -28.64 29.91
CA VAL A 359 24.36 -27.72 30.34
C VAL A 359 23.93 -27.04 31.65
N HIS A 360 24.85 -26.92 32.58
CA HIS A 360 24.69 -26.19 33.82
C HIS A 360 25.89 -25.31 34.11
N GLU A 361 25.71 -24.33 34.93
CA GLU A 361 26.77 -23.43 35.37
C GLU A 361 27.94 -24.18 35.99
N GLY A 362 29.15 -23.79 35.62
CA GLY A 362 30.37 -24.40 36.13
C GLY A 362 30.84 -25.62 35.35
N MET A 363 30.06 -26.15 34.43
CA MET A 363 30.40 -27.33 33.64
C MET A 363 31.53 -27.03 32.64
N ILE A 364 32.48 -27.97 32.50
CA ILE A 364 33.50 -27.93 31.47
C ILE A 364 33.01 -28.67 30.25
N ILE A 365 33.06 -28.09 29.08
CA ILE A 365 32.57 -28.63 27.81
C ILE A 365 33.66 -28.68 26.75
N ASN A 366 33.47 -29.53 25.73
CA ASN A 366 34.27 -29.50 24.50
C ASN A 366 33.46 -28.73 23.44
N PRO A 367 33.81 -27.43 23.16
CA PRO A 367 33.02 -26.59 22.25
C PRO A 367 33.19 -27.04 20.81
N ILE A 368 32.09 -27.28 20.10
CA ILE A 368 32.04 -27.53 18.67
C ILE A 368 31.43 -26.28 18.02
N THR A 369 32.20 -25.60 17.20
CA THR A 369 31.72 -24.47 16.38
C THR A 369 31.16 -25.03 15.07
N HIS A 370 29.94 -24.61 14.70
CA HIS A 370 29.30 -24.96 13.43
C HIS A 370 29.23 -23.75 12.51
#